data_11e191a6e98e29a579149949b634a838
#
_entry.id   11e191a6e98e29a579149949b634a838
#
_cell.length_a   1.000
_cell.length_b   1.000
_cell.length_c   1.000
_cell.angle_alpha   90.00
_cell.angle_beta   90.00
_cell.angle_gamma   90.00
#
_symmetry.space_group_name_H-M   'P 1'
#
loop_
_entity.id
_entity.type
_entity.pdbx_description
1 polymer ?
#
loop_
_entity_poly.entity_id
_entity_poly.type
_entity_poly.pdbx_seq_one_letter_code
_entity_poly.pdbx_strand_id
1 'polypeptide(L)'
;MKKRVCSVLLAAVLCVTVLSVVALATECADGAHTYDENLWAPNANGISHSPRCDKCEHVRENPTIQHYDINRDGICDACRVGLGAYLGNSPAQGGCFTTLQGALDYAGNERDSITVNPIRNQESVTYSGKNTQVTLNLAGVTINELKVTSGKLTITGNGRVTKLEVSGDTVQLSGGTYGEITGADKETLLAHGYVFDGNTVKEAPIKSVTASVTAPNNAKYGYTAEQAPVLTAAITPAITPDNVTGVTYQWYKVNGSEKTAIDNATAQTYTVETGLNAGNYDYCCTATVDTYSLTSEKVKVTIAKADGPQLGTINVNQVYNDTASKTINIYDYIGTDLNKLAKDAGTLRFHTGTYSPEGSLATGWSVFESNGAITYQLAEGLSVGKTITITITVGYNDQTYSKNHEDATVTVNITLTKITPTGTPNYIPITSSGKTLADAHLNANNNAFSVPGEVRWVGESDGVLADDTPVEKGVAYHWEFRPTEGDKYERLTGSIILWTESGSGVVIITPSQSGESTPAINPNTGAAPVGQPLPGLALLALAALCLYAGTRRF
;
A
#
# COMPACT_ATOMS: atom_id res chain seq x y z
N MET A 1 6.64 83.01 -22.22
CA MET A 1 7.90 83.58 -21.72
C MET A 1 8.40 83.03 -20.37
N LYS A 2 7.72 82.08 -19.68
CA LYS A 2 8.17 81.52 -18.36
C LYS A 2 8.99 80.21 -18.43
N LYS A 3 9.18 79.62 -19.59
CA LYS A 3 9.95 78.37 -19.75
C LYS A 3 11.42 78.51 -20.20
N ARG A 4 11.87 79.76 -20.51
CA ARG A 4 13.26 80.03 -20.90
C ARG A 4 14.17 80.56 -19.79
N VAL A 5 13.60 80.97 -18.66
CA VAL A 5 14.37 81.51 -17.55
C VAL A 5 14.92 80.43 -16.61
N CYS A 6 14.22 79.26 -16.52
CA CYS A 6 14.71 78.14 -15.69
C CYS A 6 15.89 77.38 -16.28
N SER A 7 16.03 77.35 -17.62
CA SER A 7 17.13 76.66 -18.29
C SER A 7 18.48 77.42 -18.21
N VAL A 8 18.41 78.73 -18.08
CA VAL A 8 19.64 79.56 -17.98
C VAL A 8 20.19 79.58 -16.52
N LEU A 9 19.33 79.46 -15.52
CA LEU A 9 19.75 79.36 -14.11
C LEU A 9 20.34 77.98 -13.80
N LEU A 10 19.87 76.89 -14.41
CA LEU A 10 20.43 75.55 -14.21
C LEU A 10 21.81 75.42 -14.88
N ALA A 11 22.04 76.07 -16.06
CA ALA A 11 23.31 76.10 -16.72
C ALA A 11 24.38 76.95 -15.99
N ALA A 12 23.93 78.02 -15.29
CA ALA A 12 24.80 78.88 -14.51
C ALA A 12 25.23 78.25 -13.19
N VAL A 13 24.37 77.43 -12.53
CA VAL A 13 24.75 76.67 -11.32
C VAL A 13 25.67 75.49 -11.66
N LEU A 14 25.52 74.87 -12.84
CA LEU A 14 26.42 73.79 -13.28
C LEU A 14 27.77 74.36 -13.69
N CYS A 15 27.86 75.56 -14.25
CA CYS A 15 29.12 76.21 -14.60
C CYS A 15 29.90 76.70 -13.38
N VAL A 16 29.23 77.12 -12.29
CA VAL A 16 29.93 77.60 -11.10
C VAL A 16 30.53 76.44 -10.26
N THR A 17 29.92 75.24 -10.30
CA THR A 17 30.50 74.06 -9.64
C THR A 17 31.64 73.40 -10.40
N VAL A 18 31.75 73.63 -11.72
CA VAL A 18 32.88 73.12 -12.52
C VAL A 18 34.07 74.11 -12.52
N LEU A 19 33.85 75.39 -12.22
CA LEU A 19 34.94 76.41 -12.18
C LEU A 19 35.68 76.50 -10.85
N SER A 20 35.21 75.86 -9.80
CA SER A 20 35.95 75.80 -8.52
C SER A 20 36.96 74.65 -8.36
N VAL A 21 37.03 73.78 -9.35
CA VAL A 21 37.97 72.63 -9.31
C VAL A 21 39.27 72.85 -10.09
N VAL A 22 39.41 73.96 -10.84
CA VAL A 22 40.60 74.17 -11.69
C VAL A 22 41.72 74.98 -11.03
N ALA A 23 41.57 75.41 -9.77
CA ALA A 23 42.53 76.32 -9.14
C ALA A 23 43.57 75.69 -8.21
N LEU A 24 43.63 74.36 -8.07
CA LEU A 24 44.57 73.74 -7.11
C LEU A 24 45.63 72.80 -7.75
N ALA A 25 45.81 72.83 -9.06
CA ALA A 25 46.70 71.88 -9.75
C ALA A 25 48.15 72.34 -9.94
N THR A 26 48.68 73.22 -9.13
CA THR A 26 50.01 73.80 -9.42
C THR A 26 51.14 73.48 -8.44
N GLU A 27 50.90 72.75 -7.35
CA GLU A 27 51.95 72.58 -6.32
C GLU A 27 52.65 71.19 -6.29
N CYS A 28 52.35 70.24 -7.21
CA CYS A 28 53.08 68.97 -7.27
C CYS A 28 53.86 68.82 -8.59
N ALA A 29 54.49 69.86 -9.06
CA ALA A 29 55.15 69.89 -10.39
C ALA A 29 56.34 68.92 -10.53
N ASP A 30 56.85 68.33 -9.43
CA ASP A 30 58.03 67.46 -9.41
C ASP A 30 57.76 65.98 -9.20
N GLY A 31 56.51 65.55 -9.25
CA GLY A 31 56.14 64.13 -9.08
C GLY A 31 56.22 63.62 -7.62
N ALA A 32 56.53 64.48 -6.66
CA ALA A 32 56.55 64.11 -5.23
C ALA A 32 55.20 64.39 -4.59
N HIS A 33 54.29 63.44 -4.70
CA HIS A 33 52.98 63.52 -4.03
C HIS A 33 53.07 63.07 -2.56
N THR A 34 52.50 63.82 -1.68
CA THR A 34 52.30 63.45 -0.24
C THR A 34 50.86 62.97 -0.12
N TYR A 35 50.68 61.74 0.30
CA TYR A 35 49.34 61.16 0.48
C TYR A 35 49.03 61.13 1.99
N ASP A 36 47.88 61.71 2.36
CA ASP A 36 47.38 61.65 3.70
C ASP A 36 46.50 60.39 3.84
N GLU A 37 46.75 59.57 4.83
CA GLU A 37 45.98 58.38 5.13
C GLU A 37 44.52 58.71 5.50
N ASN A 38 44.18 59.98 5.71
CA ASN A 38 42.81 60.43 5.99
C ASN A 38 42.14 61.10 4.76
N LEU A 39 42.83 61.24 3.63
CA LEU A 39 42.30 61.83 2.40
C LEU A 39 42.18 60.76 1.32
N TRP A 40 40.96 60.38 1.04
CA TRP A 40 40.64 59.37 0.04
C TRP A 40 39.77 59.93 -1.08
N ALA A 41 39.96 59.47 -2.30
CA ALA A 41 39.13 59.78 -3.44
C ALA A 41 38.48 58.52 -3.99
N PRO A 42 37.19 58.58 -4.42
CA PRO A 42 36.53 57.45 -5.05
C PRO A 42 37.17 57.19 -6.41
N ASN A 43 37.40 55.91 -6.71
CA ASN A 43 37.87 55.49 -8.02
C ASN A 43 36.72 55.44 -9.03
N ALA A 44 37.04 55.63 -10.30
CA ALA A 44 36.08 55.61 -11.39
C ALA A 44 35.33 54.26 -11.51
N ASN A 45 35.86 53.19 -10.94
CA ASN A 45 35.23 51.87 -10.90
C ASN A 45 33.97 51.79 -10.00
N GLY A 46 33.75 52.81 -9.13
CA GLY A 46 32.59 52.87 -8.23
C GLY A 46 32.56 51.89 -7.09
N ILE A 47 33.62 51.09 -6.88
CA ILE A 47 33.72 50.05 -5.85
C ILE A 47 34.82 50.28 -4.84
N SER A 48 35.72 51.15 -5.14
CA SER A 48 36.92 51.40 -4.31
C SER A 48 37.28 52.86 -4.26
N HIS A 49 38.14 53.16 -3.31
CA HIS A 49 38.79 54.45 -3.16
C HIS A 49 40.29 54.28 -2.97
N SER A 50 41.03 55.35 -3.31
CA SER A 50 42.47 55.40 -3.20
C SER A 50 42.92 56.64 -2.46
N PRO A 51 44.10 56.65 -1.81
CA PRO A 51 44.64 57.84 -1.18
C PRO A 51 44.79 59.00 -2.17
N ARG A 52 44.38 60.20 -1.74
CA ARG A 52 44.52 61.46 -2.52
C ARG A 52 45.65 62.31 -1.94
N CYS A 53 46.34 62.95 -2.83
CA CYS A 53 47.37 63.91 -2.41
C CYS A 53 46.72 65.10 -1.65
N ASP A 54 47.36 65.53 -0.54
CA ASP A 54 46.93 66.64 0.30
C ASP A 54 47.05 68.01 -0.39
N LYS A 55 47.89 68.12 -1.42
CA LYS A 55 48.20 69.36 -2.13
C LYS A 55 47.63 69.47 -3.54
N CYS A 56 47.35 68.35 -4.15
CA CYS A 56 46.76 68.31 -5.48
C CYS A 56 45.77 67.13 -5.56
N GLU A 57 45.00 67.06 -6.61
CA GLU A 57 43.97 66.03 -6.75
C GLU A 57 44.46 64.66 -7.26
N HIS A 58 45.79 64.47 -7.27
CA HIS A 58 46.34 63.22 -7.73
C HIS A 58 45.97 62.09 -6.83
N VAL A 59 45.41 61.02 -7.40
CA VAL A 59 44.98 59.80 -6.69
C VAL A 59 46.03 58.72 -6.90
N ARG A 60 46.48 58.12 -5.84
CA ARG A 60 47.45 57.02 -5.87
C ARG A 60 46.79 55.75 -6.37
N GLU A 61 47.41 55.04 -7.29
CA GLU A 61 46.83 53.80 -7.84
C GLU A 61 46.81 52.64 -6.84
N ASN A 62 47.70 52.65 -5.82
CA ASN A 62 47.77 51.62 -4.76
C ASN A 62 48.16 52.27 -3.41
N PRO A 63 47.61 51.78 -2.29
CA PRO A 63 46.60 50.75 -2.14
C PRO A 63 45.22 51.22 -2.59
N THR A 64 44.42 50.28 -3.11
CA THR A 64 43.01 50.47 -3.42
C THR A 64 42.17 49.74 -2.38
N ILE A 65 41.27 50.43 -1.70
CA ILE A 65 40.42 49.86 -0.67
C ILE A 65 38.97 49.95 -1.13
N GLN A 66 38.19 48.87 -0.89
CA GLN A 66 36.77 48.88 -1.18
C GLN A 66 36.03 49.91 -0.31
N HIS A 67 34.99 50.52 -0.86
CA HIS A 67 34.13 51.39 -0.06
C HIS A 67 33.50 50.62 1.11
N TYR A 68 33.40 51.27 2.27
CA TYR A 68 32.76 50.75 3.45
C TYR A 68 31.97 51.85 4.18
N ASP A 69 30.98 51.43 4.96
CA ASP A 69 30.06 52.31 5.70
C ASP A 69 29.75 51.68 7.05
N ILE A 70 30.52 52.04 8.06
CA ILE A 70 30.43 51.49 9.42
C ILE A 70 29.21 52.07 10.14
N ASN A 71 28.97 53.35 9.96
CA ASN A 71 27.87 54.07 10.63
C ASN A 71 26.53 53.94 9.94
N ARG A 72 26.50 53.33 8.74
CA ARG A 72 25.33 53.06 7.92
C ARG A 72 24.52 54.31 7.52
N ASP A 73 25.23 55.41 7.26
CA ASP A 73 24.61 56.64 6.76
C ASP A 73 24.49 56.71 5.24
N GLY A 74 24.93 55.70 4.52
CA GLY A 74 24.93 55.61 3.08
C GLY A 74 26.03 56.43 2.41
N ILE A 75 27.07 56.77 3.17
CA ILE A 75 28.23 57.52 2.71
C ILE A 75 29.50 56.72 3.08
N CYS A 76 30.44 56.59 2.18
CA CYS A 76 31.70 55.94 2.48
C CYS A 76 32.44 56.72 3.59
N ASP A 77 32.78 56.01 4.69
CA ASP A 77 33.46 56.63 5.83
C ASP A 77 34.80 57.23 5.51
N ALA A 78 35.50 56.69 4.48
CA ALA A 78 36.83 57.19 4.10
C ALA A 78 36.75 58.33 3.07
N CYS A 79 36.09 58.12 1.92
CA CYS A 79 36.13 59.10 0.82
C CYS A 79 34.89 59.98 0.70
N ARG A 80 33.89 59.80 1.60
CA ARG A 80 32.67 60.58 1.68
C ARG A 80 31.78 60.56 0.42
N VAL A 81 32.01 59.61 -0.48
CA VAL A 81 31.11 59.43 -1.63
C VAL A 81 29.81 58.76 -1.20
N GLY A 82 28.71 59.22 -1.79
CA GLY A 82 27.42 58.57 -1.55
C GLY A 82 27.39 57.16 -2.13
N LEU A 83 26.94 56.20 -1.36
CA LEU A 83 26.82 54.79 -1.73
C LEU A 83 25.43 54.51 -2.25
N GLY A 84 25.34 53.60 -3.22
CA GLY A 84 24.10 53.14 -3.84
C GLY A 84 23.68 51.75 -3.42
N ALA A 85 24.62 50.87 -3.14
CA ALA A 85 24.39 49.52 -2.70
C ALA A 85 25.61 48.91 -2.02
N TYR A 86 25.42 47.79 -1.27
CA TYR A 86 26.50 46.94 -0.76
C TYR A 86 26.20 45.45 -1.02
N LEU A 87 27.27 44.67 -0.98
CA LEU A 87 27.16 43.21 -1.12
C LEU A 87 27.22 42.51 0.23
N GLY A 88 26.54 41.39 0.35
CA GLY A 88 26.57 40.54 1.54
C GLY A 88 25.73 41.09 2.71
N ASN A 89 26.18 40.84 3.92
CA ASN A 89 25.39 41.07 5.13
C ASN A 89 25.61 42.41 5.80
N SER A 90 26.69 43.13 5.49
CA SER A 90 27.02 44.39 6.18
C SER A 90 27.87 45.30 5.31
N PRO A 91 27.53 46.59 5.21
CA PRO A 91 28.33 47.59 4.53
C PRO A 91 29.66 47.94 5.24
N ALA A 92 29.76 47.59 6.52
CA ALA A 92 30.96 47.86 7.31
C ALA A 92 32.17 46.98 6.93
N GLN A 93 31.94 45.86 6.22
CA GLN A 93 33.00 44.92 5.85
C GLN A 93 33.58 45.18 4.46
N GLY A 94 33.19 46.26 3.80
CA GLY A 94 33.55 46.55 2.42
C GLY A 94 32.50 46.04 1.41
N GLY A 95 32.84 46.05 0.15
CA GLY A 95 31.91 45.63 -0.91
C GLY A 95 30.79 46.62 -1.18
N CYS A 96 30.97 47.89 -0.82
CA CYS A 96 30.02 48.97 -1.15
C CYS A 96 30.30 49.54 -2.53
N PHE A 97 29.21 49.89 -3.22
CA PHE A 97 29.22 50.47 -4.57
C PHE A 97 28.55 51.83 -4.58
N THR A 98 29.04 52.73 -5.40
CA THR A 98 28.43 54.06 -5.56
C THR A 98 27.07 54.02 -6.24
N THR A 99 26.78 52.94 -6.98
CA THR A 99 25.50 52.75 -7.68
C THR A 99 24.98 51.34 -7.50
N LEU A 100 23.67 51.17 -7.49
CA LEU A 100 23.05 49.84 -7.48
C LEU A 100 23.34 49.10 -8.80
N GLN A 101 23.37 49.81 -9.93
CA GLN A 101 23.71 49.19 -11.23
C GLN A 101 25.10 48.55 -11.18
N GLY A 102 26.11 49.25 -10.68
CA GLY A 102 27.46 48.70 -10.56
C GLY A 102 27.54 47.48 -9.65
N ALA A 103 26.76 47.47 -8.54
CA ALA A 103 26.68 46.30 -7.67
C ALA A 103 26.02 45.09 -8.34
N LEU A 104 24.96 45.30 -9.12
CA LEU A 104 24.27 44.24 -9.88
C LEU A 104 25.12 43.69 -11.02
N ASP A 105 25.84 44.59 -11.75
CA ASP A 105 26.76 44.20 -12.81
C ASP A 105 27.92 43.36 -12.27
N TYR A 106 28.45 43.73 -11.11
CA TYR A 106 29.49 42.95 -10.46
C TYR A 106 28.94 41.58 -10.00
N ALA A 107 27.86 41.56 -9.23
CA ALA A 107 27.26 40.34 -8.72
C ALA A 107 26.83 39.40 -9.86
N GLY A 108 26.29 39.92 -10.95
CA GLY A 108 25.86 39.15 -12.11
C GLY A 108 26.98 38.47 -12.89
N ASN A 109 28.23 38.84 -12.67
CA ASN A 109 29.41 38.26 -13.35
C ASN A 109 30.19 37.29 -12.41
N GLU A 110 29.93 37.31 -11.13
CA GLU A 110 30.58 36.41 -10.16
C GLU A 110 29.99 34.99 -10.23
N ARG A 111 30.74 34.00 -9.69
CA ARG A 111 30.32 32.60 -9.74
C ARG A 111 29.48 32.19 -8.53
N ASP A 112 29.62 32.91 -7.43
CA ASP A 112 28.98 32.57 -6.14
C ASP A 112 27.65 33.31 -5.97
N SER A 113 26.77 32.76 -5.13
CA SER A 113 25.52 33.42 -4.76
C SER A 113 25.81 34.68 -3.96
N ILE A 114 25.33 35.82 -4.42
CA ILE A 114 25.59 37.14 -3.81
C ILE A 114 24.28 37.85 -3.50
N THR A 115 24.20 38.42 -2.30
CA THR A 115 23.11 39.34 -1.93
C THR A 115 23.54 40.78 -2.20
N VAL A 116 22.72 41.51 -2.96
CA VAL A 116 22.86 42.93 -3.25
C VAL A 116 21.82 43.69 -2.45
N ASN A 117 22.25 44.66 -1.66
CA ASN A 117 21.38 45.47 -0.81
C ASN A 117 21.44 46.93 -1.28
N PRO A 118 20.39 47.48 -1.91
CA PRO A 118 20.33 48.89 -2.24
C PRO A 118 20.22 49.74 -0.97
N ILE A 119 20.87 50.92 -0.98
CA ILE A 119 20.88 51.84 0.16
C ILE A 119 19.90 52.99 -0.01
N ARG A 120 19.59 53.34 -1.25
CA ARG A 120 18.70 54.44 -1.62
C ARG A 120 17.80 54.11 -2.77
N ASN A 121 16.72 54.87 -2.94
CA ASN A 121 15.79 54.71 -4.05
C ASN A 121 16.52 54.90 -5.41
N GLN A 122 16.04 54.17 -6.42
CA GLN A 122 16.59 54.13 -7.76
C GLN A 122 15.53 54.45 -8.79
N GLU A 123 15.90 55.19 -9.85
CA GLU A 123 14.97 55.47 -10.96
C GLU A 123 14.86 54.27 -11.91
N SER A 124 15.97 53.77 -12.40
CA SER A 124 15.99 52.64 -13.33
C SER A 124 17.25 51.81 -13.13
N VAL A 125 17.09 50.48 -13.16
CA VAL A 125 18.21 49.53 -13.03
C VAL A 125 17.95 48.36 -13.96
N THR A 126 19.03 47.86 -14.59
CA THR A 126 18.97 46.67 -15.44
C THR A 126 19.85 45.56 -14.85
N TYR A 127 19.30 44.35 -14.71
CA TYR A 127 20.04 43.16 -14.36
C TYR A 127 20.24 42.26 -15.58
N SER A 128 21.51 41.87 -15.84
CA SER A 128 21.90 40.99 -16.94
C SER A 128 23.02 40.03 -16.50
N GLY A 129 22.71 39.17 -15.51
CA GLY A 129 23.64 38.16 -15.01
C GLY A 129 23.91 37.04 -16.02
N LYS A 130 25.07 36.38 -15.91
CA LYS A 130 25.43 35.30 -16.86
C LYS A 130 25.01 33.91 -16.35
N ASN A 131 25.32 33.52 -15.13
CA ASN A 131 24.99 32.18 -14.63
C ASN A 131 24.96 32.11 -13.09
N THR A 132 24.95 33.22 -12.41
CA THR A 132 24.99 33.30 -10.96
C THR A 132 23.61 33.57 -10.39
N GLN A 133 23.34 33.03 -9.23
CA GLN A 133 22.13 33.36 -8.49
C GLN A 133 22.39 34.63 -7.65
N VAL A 134 21.78 35.72 -8.06
CA VAL A 134 21.85 36.99 -7.33
C VAL A 134 20.56 37.17 -6.53
N THR A 135 20.70 37.60 -5.27
CA THR A 135 19.57 37.99 -4.42
C THR A 135 19.59 39.53 -4.29
N LEU A 136 18.53 40.18 -4.77
CA LEU A 136 18.30 41.60 -4.55
C LEU A 136 17.37 41.79 -3.36
N ASN A 137 17.93 42.23 -2.22
CA ASN A 137 17.17 42.50 -1.02
C ASN A 137 16.77 43.98 -0.99
N LEU A 138 15.50 44.26 -1.28
CA LEU A 138 14.98 45.62 -1.42
C LEU A 138 15.09 46.49 -0.16
N ALA A 139 15.09 45.90 1.05
CA ALA A 139 15.37 46.60 2.32
C ALA A 139 14.62 47.93 2.53
N GLY A 140 13.36 48.02 2.13
CA GLY A 140 12.52 49.23 2.20
C GLY A 140 12.75 50.28 1.11
N VAL A 141 13.64 50.03 0.15
CA VAL A 141 13.96 50.93 -0.96
C VAL A 141 12.95 50.83 -2.08
N THR A 142 12.72 51.92 -2.81
CA THR A 142 11.91 51.93 -4.04
C THR A 142 12.83 51.97 -5.27
N ILE A 143 12.56 51.06 -6.19
CA ILE A 143 13.11 51.04 -7.56
C ILE A 143 11.97 51.36 -8.52
N ASN A 144 12.05 52.48 -9.25
CA ASN A 144 10.95 52.88 -10.15
C ASN A 144 10.86 51.91 -11.35
N GLU A 145 11.98 51.52 -11.95
CA GLU A 145 11.99 50.54 -13.03
C GLU A 145 13.14 49.54 -12.82
N LEU A 146 12.80 48.25 -12.73
CA LEU A 146 13.75 47.15 -12.73
C LEU A 146 13.54 46.31 -13.98
N LYS A 147 14.56 46.21 -14.82
CA LYS A 147 14.57 45.37 -15.99
C LYS A 147 15.50 44.19 -15.81
N VAL A 148 14.97 42.99 -16.00
CA VAL A 148 15.74 41.73 -15.95
C VAL A 148 15.81 41.14 -17.35
N THR A 149 17.00 41.12 -17.93
CA THR A 149 17.20 40.67 -19.33
C THR A 149 17.80 39.28 -19.45
N SER A 150 18.54 38.85 -18.45
CA SER A 150 19.12 37.48 -18.40
C SER A 150 19.60 37.16 -16.97
N GLY A 151 19.86 35.84 -16.73
CA GLY A 151 20.40 35.34 -15.48
C GLY A 151 19.33 35.05 -14.41
N LYS A 152 19.79 34.62 -13.24
CA LYS A 152 18.90 34.24 -12.12
C LYS A 152 18.89 35.37 -11.07
N LEU A 153 17.72 35.95 -10.85
CA LEU A 153 17.52 36.99 -9.85
C LEU A 153 16.41 36.63 -8.88
N THR A 154 16.74 36.53 -7.60
CA THR A 154 15.74 36.44 -6.52
C THR A 154 15.53 37.83 -5.91
N ILE A 155 14.30 38.31 -5.83
CA ILE A 155 13.96 39.60 -5.22
C ILE A 155 13.29 39.34 -3.87
N THR A 156 13.84 39.94 -2.82
CA THR A 156 13.38 39.74 -1.44
C THR A 156 13.27 41.09 -0.71
N GLY A 157 12.86 41.04 0.57
CA GLY A 157 12.74 42.24 1.38
C GLY A 157 11.38 42.93 1.25
N ASN A 158 11.25 44.09 1.89
CA ASN A 158 9.98 44.82 2.01
C ASN A 158 9.92 46.15 1.21
N GLY A 159 10.83 46.33 0.25
CA GLY A 159 10.83 47.50 -0.62
C GLY A 159 9.80 47.40 -1.76
N ARG A 160 9.88 48.35 -2.68
CA ARG A 160 8.96 48.48 -3.81
C ARG A 160 9.67 48.49 -5.14
N VAL A 161 9.13 47.77 -6.11
CA VAL A 161 9.45 47.92 -7.54
C VAL A 161 8.21 48.45 -8.24
N THR A 162 8.28 49.68 -8.77
CA THR A 162 7.09 50.27 -9.41
C THR A 162 6.78 49.62 -10.73
N LYS A 163 7.82 49.29 -11.53
CA LYS A 163 7.68 48.53 -12.77
C LYS A 163 8.79 47.48 -12.85
N LEU A 164 8.38 46.24 -12.97
CA LEU A 164 9.27 45.09 -13.22
C LEU A 164 9.07 44.58 -14.65
N GLU A 165 10.13 44.66 -15.48
CA GLU A 165 10.13 44.10 -16.81
C GLU A 165 11.02 42.87 -16.85
N VAL A 166 10.44 41.71 -17.20
CA VAL A 166 11.15 40.41 -17.25
C VAL A 166 11.23 39.94 -18.69
N SER A 167 12.44 39.83 -19.20
CA SER A 167 12.72 39.25 -20.54
C SER A 167 13.60 38.00 -20.46
N GLY A 168 14.06 37.61 -19.29
CA GLY A 168 14.96 36.47 -19.06
C GLY A 168 14.28 35.35 -18.27
N ASP A 169 14.95 34.22 -18.20
CA ASP A 169 14.32 32.94 -17.82
C ASP A 169 14.08 32.73 -16.33
N THR A 170 14.61 33.53 -15.40
CA THR A 170 14.55 33.13 -13.99
C THR A 170 14.54 34.30 -13.01
N VAL A 171 13.38 34.91 -12.83
CA VAL A 171 13.13 35.80 -11.70
C VAL A 171 12.29 35.04 -10.67
N GLN A 172 12.67 35.15 -9.38
CA GLN A 172 11.89 34.62 -8.26
C GLN A 172 11.58 35.73 -7.27
N LEU A 173 10.31 35.85 -6.92
CA LEU A 173 9.83 36.85 -5.97
C LEU A 173 9.55 36.20 -4.61
N SER A 174 10.29 36.58 -3.59
CA SER A 174 10.09 36.15 -2.22
C SER A 174 9.95 37.33 -1.25
N GLY A 175 9.52 38.47 -1.74
CA GLY A 175 9.24 39.69 -0.99
C GLY A 175 9.02 40.87 -1.93
N GLY A 176 8.72 42.03 -1.36
CA GLY A 176 8.55 43.28 -2.09
C GLY A 176 7.11 43.56 -2.50
N THR A 177 6.88 44.83 -2.88
CA THR A 177 5.61 45.30 -3.46
C THR A 177 5.83 45.72 -4.91
N TYR A 178 4.99 45.25 -5.82
CA TYR A 178 5.16 45.46 -7.26
C TYR A 178 3.98 46.28 -7.81
N GLY A 179 4.26 47.32 -8.59
CA GLY A 179 3.24 48.10 -9.25
C GLY A 179 2.77 47.40 -10.54
N GLU A 180 3.61 47.39 -11.55
CA GLU A 180 3.37 46.73 -12.84
C GLU A 180 4.41 45.65 -13.07
N ILE A 181 3.99 44.48 -13.56
CA ILE A 181 4.90 43.40 -14.00
C ILE A 181 4.59 43.13 -15.48
N THR A 182 5.61 43.13 -16.29
CA THR A 182 5.51 42.91 -17.74
C THR A 182 6.53 41.87 -18.22
N GLY A 183 6.22 41.18 -19.33
CA GLY A 183 7.10 40.17 -19.91
C GLY A 183 6.96 38.77 -19.34
N ALA A 184 6.25 38.59 -18.20
CA ALA A 184 5.94 37.31 -17.60
C ALA A 184 4.61 37.37 -16.86
N ASP A 185 3.98 36.20 -16.66
CA ASP A 185 2.85 36.09 -15.74
C ASP A 185 3.37 36.23 -14.30
N LYS A 186 2.80 37.16 -13.54
CA LYS A 186 3.24 37.48 -12.17
C LYS A 186 3.23 36.29 -11.23
N GLU A 187 2.27 35.35 -11.35
CA GLU A 187 2.15 34.19 -10.50
C GLU A 187 3.28 33.17 -10.76
N THR A 188 3.82 33.13 -11.99
CA THR A 188 4.93 32.24 -12.33
C THR A 188 6.28 32.72 -11.78
N LEU A 189 6.34 33.98 -11.37
CA LEU A 189 7.54 34.57 -10.76
C LEU A 189 7.65 34.31 -9.27
N LEU A 190 6.59 33.81 -8.62
CA LEU A 190 6.62 33.57 -7.20
C LEU A 190 7.61 32.45 -6.83
N ALA A 191 8.45 32.70 -5.84
CA ALA A 191 9.23 31.64 -5.21
C ALA A 191 8.29 30.63 -4.50
N HIS A 192 8.71 29.39 -4.45
CA HIS A 192 7.91 28.35 -3.77
C HIS A 192 7.58 28.77 -2.32
N GLY A 193 6.31 28.71 -1.96
CA GLY A 193 5.83 29.11 -0.64
C GLY A 193 5.55 30.61 -0.48
N TYR A 194 5.46 31.35 -1.58
CA TYR A 194 5.09 32.78 -1.59
C TYR A 194 3.82 33.02 -2.40
N VAL A 195 3.10 34.08 -2.07
CA VAL A 195 1.85 34.48 -2.72
C VAL A 195 1.79 35.99 -2.84
N PHE A 196 1.00 36.48 -3.84
CA PHE A 196 0.61 37.87 -3.88
C PHE A 196 -0.60 38.13 -2.96
N ASP A 197 -0.45 39.11 -2.06
CA ASP A 197 -1.55 39.76 -1.37
C ASP A 197 -1.73 41.17 -1.95
N GLY A 198 -2.67 41.32 -2.84
CA GLY A 198 -2.74 42.49 -3.72
C GLY A 198 -1.52 42.59 -4.61
N ASN A 199 -0.67 43.58 -4.34
CA ASN A 199 0.57 43.83 -5.07
C ASN A 199 1.83 43.46 -4.24
N THR A 200 1.67 42.90 -3.05
CA THR A 200 2.78 42.59 -2.15
C THR A 200 3.00 41.08 -2.10
N VAL A 201 4.23 40.66 -2.31
CA VAL A 201 4.64 39.27 -2.15
C VAL A 201 4.96 38.99 -0.69
N LYS A 202 4.31 37.99 -0.15
CA LYS A 202 4.52 37.53 1.23
C LYS A 202 4.57 36.00 1.29
N GLU A 203 5.08 35.43 2.36
CA GLU A 203 5.00 33.99 2.58
C GLU A 203 3.56 33.52 2.57
N ALA A 204 3.31 32.41 1.87
CA ALA A 204 2.03 31.75 1.89
C ALA A 204 1.71 31.29 3.32
N PRO A 205 0.44 31.39 3.75
CA PRO A 205 0.07 30.97 5.12
C PRO A 205 0.33 29.48 5.38
N ILE A 206 0.31 28.67 4.32
CA ILE A 206 0.68 27.25 4.38
C ILE A 206 1.68 26.91 3.29
N LYS A 207 2.71 26.12 3.65
CA LYS A 207 3.79 25.69 2.71
C LYS A 207 3.45 24.41 1.97
N SER A 208 2.71 23.51 2.61
CA SER A 208 2.31 22.24 2.01
C SER A 208 1.04 21.69 2.65
N VAL A 209 0.35 20.87 1.90
CA VAL A 209 -0.75 20.03 2.36
C VAL A 209 -0.40 18.58 2.04
N THR A 210 -0.55 17.70 3.01
CA THR A 210 -0.39 16.26 2.83
C THR A 210 -1.68 15.56 3.19
N ALA A 211 -1.97 14.44 2.53
CA ALA A 211 -3.07 13.57 2.87
C ALA A 211 -2.52 12.16 3.14
N SER A 212 -3.04 11.52 4.17
CA SER A 212 -2.63 10.16 4.55
C SER A 212 -3.82 9.33 5.02
N VAL A 213 -3.71 8.01 4.90
CA VAL A 213 -4.64 7.07 5.51
C VAL A 213 -4.20 6.85 6.95
N THR A 214 -5.03 7.19 7.92
CA THR A 214 -4.66 7.12 9.34
C THR A 214 -5.06 5.82 10.01
N ALA A 215 -6.16 5.21 9.63
CA ALA A 215 -6.59 3.86 10.05
C ALA A 215 -8.09 3.64 9.75
N PRO A 216 -8.55 2.38 9.71
CA PRO A 216 -7.79 1.20 9.30
C PRO A 216 -7.47 1.27 7.81
N ASN A 217 -6.32 0.73 7.39
CA ASN A 217 -5.94 0.75 5.96
C ASN A 217 -6.09 -0.62 5.27
N ASN A 218 -6.81 -1.55 5.90
CA ASN A 218 -7.03 -2.90 5.43
C ASN A 218 -8.52 -3.24 5.28
N ALA A 219 -9.34 -2.27 4.92
CA ALA A 219 -10.76 -2.47 4.69
C ALA A 219 -10.99 -3.51 3.58
N LYS A 220 -11.92 -4.43 3.80
CA LYS A 220 -12.38 -5.41 2.82
C LYS A 220 -13.78 -5.04 2.34
N TYR A 221 -14.14 -5.47 1.14
CA TYR A 221 -15.49 -5.28 0.62
C TYR A 221 -16.55 -5.66 1.66
N GLY A 222 -17.56 -4.82 1.80
CA GLY A 222 -18.60 -4.98 2.81
C GLY A 222 -18.24 -4.43 4.19
N TYR A 223 -17.16 -3.65 4.30
CA TYR A 223 -16.78 -3.01 5.57
C TYR A 223 -17.87 -2.09 6.11
N THR A 224 -17.97 -2.01 7.42
CA THR A 224 -18.91 -1.12 8.13
C THR A 224 -18.33 0.29 8.27
N ALA A 225 -19.16 1.25 8.68
CA ALA A 225 -18.70 2.62 8.93
C ALA A 225 -17.56 2.71 9.97
N GLU A 226 -17.55 1.80 10.96
CA GLU A 226 -16.50 1.71 11.99
C GLU A 226 -15.18 1.16 11.44
N GLN A 227 -15.25 0.39 10.37
CA GLN A 227 -14.11 -0.22 9.68
C GLN A 227 -13.66 0.61 8.48
N ALA A 228 -14.35 1.71 8.19
CA ALA A 228 -14.06 2.55 7.03
C ALA A 228 -12.68 3.22 7.19
N PRO A 229 -11.88 3.30 6.12
CA PRO A 229 -10.63 4.05 6.14
C PRO A 229 -10.88 5.52 6.45
N VAL A 230 -10.04 6.09 7.30
CA VAL A 230 -10.07 7.51 7.63
C VAL A 230 -8.86 8.18 7.00
N LEU A 231 -9.11 9.21 6.22
CA LEU A 231 -8.11 10.07 5.64
C LEU A 231 -7.90 11.29 6.53
N THR A 232 -6.66 11.72 6.70
CA THR A 232 -6.31 12.90 7.47
C THR A 232 -5.45 13.83 6.62
N ALA A 233 -5.83 15.10 6.55
CA ALA A 233 -5.03 16.14 5.95
C ALA A 233 -4.15 16.79 7.02
N ALA A 234 -2.89 17.03 6.68
CA ALA A 234 -1.98 17.79 7.50
C ALA A 234 -1.42 18.96 6.69
N ILE A 235 -1.32 20.12 7.31
CA ILE A 235 -0.72 21.31 6.74
C ILE A 235 0.64 21.57 7.40
N THR A 236 1.58 22.10 6.60
CA THR A 236 2.79 22.71 7.16
C THR A 236 2.60 24.21 7.08
N PRO A 237 2.46 24.92 8.20
CA PRO A 237 2.35 26.38 8.20
C PRO A 237 3.66 27.01 7.76
N ALA A 238 3.59 28.16 7.11
CA ALA A 238 4.77 28.96 6.75
C ALA A 238 5.31 29.73 7.95
N ILE A 239 4.43 30.06 8.89
CA ILE A 239 4.72 30.79 10.13
C ILE A 239 4.28 29.88 11.28
N THR A 240 4.81 30.11 12.48
CA THR A 240 4.56 29.28 13.68
C THR A 240 3.08 28.87 13.82
N PRO A 241 2.81 27.65 14.30
CA PRO A 241 1.47 27.03 14.31
C PRO A 241 0.36 27.90 14.90
N ASP A 242 0.71 28.85 15.76
CA ASP A 242 -0.24 29.69 16.48
C ASP A 242 -0.90 30.79 15.64
N ASN A 243 -0.45 31.00 14.39
CA ASN A 243 -0.92 32.10 13.54
C ASN A 243 -1.77 31.67 12.35
N VAL A 244 -1.97 30.36 12.13
CA VAL A 244 -2.84 29.87 11.04
C VAL A 244 -4.21 29.55 11.63
N THR A 245 -5.09 30.56 11.64
CA THR A 245 -6.50 30.39 12.04
C THR A 245 -7.39 30.31 10.80
N GLY A 246 -8.54 29.64 10.92
CA GLY A 246 -9.54 29.62 9.86
C GLY A 246 -9.22 28.71 8.67
N VAL A 247 -8.41 27.65 8.87
CA VAL A 247 -8.18 26.67 7.81
C VAL A 247 -9.48 25.93 7.50
N THR A 248 -9.86 25.93 6.24
CA THR A 248 -10.97 25.12 5.71
C THR A 248 -10.42 24.03 4.82
N TYR A 249 -11.10 22.89 4.78
CA TYR A 249 -10.71 21.74 3.97
C TYR A 249 -11.80 21.39 2.98
N GLN A 250 -11.43 20.76 1.88
CA GLN A 250 -12.34 20.10 0.96
C GLN A 250 -11.65 18.84 0.42
N TRP A 251 -12.31 17.69 0.61
CA TRP A 251 -11.84 16.42 0.06
C TRP A 251 -12.43 16.17 -1.33
N TYR A 252 -11.66 15.46 -2.14
CA TYR A 252 -12.00 15.12 -3.52
C TYR A 252 -11.72 13.65 -3.80
N LYS A 253 -12.58 13.02 -4.60
CA LYS A 253 -12.26 11.81 -5.33
C LYS A 253 -11.47 12.18 -6.59
N VAL A 254 -10.51 11.33 -6.94
CA VAL A 254 -9.63 11.57 -8.09
C VAL A 254 -9.73 10.40 -9.07
N ASN A 255 -10.12 10.71 -10.30
CA ASN A 255 -10.16 9.77 -11.42
C ASN A 255 -9.20 10.25 -12.53
N GLY A 256 -8.04 9.59 -12.66
CA GLY A 256 -7.01 10.06 -13.58
C GLY A 256 -6.51 11.46 -13.22
N SER A 257 -6.82 12.45 -14.05
CA SER A 257 -6.53 13.87 -13.81
C SER A 257 -7.72 14.66 -13.24
N GLU A 258 -8.93 14.11 -13.29
CA GLU A 258 -10.12 14.79 -12.79
C GLU A 258 -10.28 14.60 -11.28
N LYS A 259 -10.64 15.69 -10.60
CA LYS A 259 -11.01 15.68 -9.19
C LYS A 259 -12.46 16.15 -9.01
N THR A 260 -13.25 15.36 -8.31
CA THR A 260 -14.65 15.66 -7.99
C THR A 260 -14.77 15.91 -6.50
N ALA A 261 -15.32 17.05 -6.13
CA ALA A 261 -15.54 17.38 -4.72
C ALA A 261 -16.51 16.38 -4.07
N ILE A 262 -16.21 16.01 -2.85
CA ILE A 262 -17.07 15.15 -2.03
C ILE A 262 -17.95 16.09 -1.19
N ASP A 263 -19.25 15.98 -1.34
CA ASP A 263 -20.20 16.81 -0.63
C ASP A 263 -20.03 16.70 0.89
N ASN A 264 -20.02 17.86 1.56
CA ASN A 264 -19.84 17.99 3.01
C ASN A 264 -18.53 17.42 3.59
N ALA A 265 -17.57 17.02 2.78
CA ALA A 265 -16.26 16.56 3.23
C ALA A 265 -15.32 17.75 3.47
N THR A 266 -15.66 18.58 4.46
CA THR A 266 -14.99 19.87 4.76
C THR A 266 -14.20 19.86 6.07
N ALA A 267 -14.09 18.73 6.74
CA ALA A 267 -13.28 18.57 7.93
C ALA A 267 -11.82 18.19 7.57
N GLN A 268 -10.91 18.36 8.51
CA GLN A 268 -9.52 17.91 8.39
C GLN A 268 -9.43 16.41 8.12
N THR A 269 -10.39 15.63 8.61
CA THR A 269 -10.48 14.19 8.38
C THR A 269 -11.67 13.87 7.48
N TYR A 270 -11.55 12.81 6.70
CA TYR A 270 -12.63 12.28 5.90
C TYR A 270 -12.71 10.76 6.08
N THR A 271 -13.88 10.27 6.49
CA THR A 271 -14.17 8.85 6.54
C THR A 271 -14.69 8.39 5.18
N VAL A 272 -14.01 7.44 4.58
CA VAL A 272 -14.36 6.92 3.25
C VAL A 272 -15.75 6.27 3.33
N GLU A 273 -16.59 6.57 2.37
CA GLU A 273 -17.96 6.04 2.29
C GLU A 273 -17.98 4.52 2.21
N THR A 274 -18.98 3.89 2.80
CA THR A 274 -19.25 2.45 2.70
C THR A 274 -19.83 2.07 1.34
N GLY A 275 -19.81 0.77 1.01
CA GLY A 275 -20.40 0.26 -0.23
C GLY A 275 -19.51 0.37 -1.47
N LEU A 276 -18.25 0.75 -1.32
CA LEU A 276 -17.28 0.71 -2.40
C LEU A 276 -16.94 -0.74 -2.76
N ASN A 277 -16.80 -1.01 -4.05
CA ASN A 277 -16.28 -2.29 -4.54
C ASN A 277 -14.80 -2.48 -4.14
N ALA A 278 -14.32 -3.72 -4.16
CA ALA A 278 -12.90 -3.97 -4.04
C ALA A 278 -12.13 -3.28 -5.17
N GLY A 279 -11.04 -2.61 -4.82
CA GLY A 279 -10.25 -1.82 -5.76
C GLY A 279 -9.46 -0.71 -5.10
N ASN A 280 -8.85 0.12 -5.93
CA ASN A 280 -8.06 1.27 -5.51
C ASN A 280 -8.83 2.55 -5.81
N TYR A 281 -8.80 3.47 -4.86
CA TYR A 281 -9.45 4.77 -4.92
C TYR A 281 -8.47 5.85 -4.53
N ASP A 282 -8.34 6.86 -5.37
CA ASP A 282 -7.45 7.99 -5.12
C ASP A 282 -8.26 9.17 -4.59
N TYR A 283 -7.73 9.81 -3.56
CA TYR A 283 -8.29 11.01 -2.95
C TYR A 283 -7.22 12.09 -2.83
N CYS A 284 -7.65 13.34 -2.75
CA CYS A 284 -6.79 14.45 -2.34
C CYS A 284 -7.59 15.45 -1.50
N CYS A 285 -6.89 16.29 -0.76
CA CYS A 285 -7.48 17.33 0.07
C CYS A 285 -6.93 18.68 -0.33
N THR A 286 -7.79 19.66 -0.50
CA THR A 286 -7.43 21.07 -0.60
C THR A 286 -7.62 21.72 0.75
N ALA A 287 -6.59 22.38 1.26
CA ALA A 287 -6.68 23.24 2.44
C ALA A 287 -6.64 24.70 1.98
N THR A 288 -7.52 25.52 2.53
CA THR A 288 -7.66 26.94 2.19
C THR A 288 -7.56 27.79 3.46
N VAL A 289 -6.73 28.83 3.39
CA VAL A 289 -6.60 29.89 4.39
C VAL A 289 -6.83 31.21 3.69
N ASP A 290 -7.83 31.95 4.11
CA ASP A 290 -8.30 33.16 3.41
C ASP A 290 -8.61 32.88 1.93
N THR A 291 -7.82 33.45 1.02
CA THR A 291 -7.93 33.25 -0.44
C THR A 291 -6.90 32.27 -0.99
N TYR A 292 -5.97 31.78 -0.17
CA TYR A 292 -4.88 30.89 -0.60
C TYR A 292 -5.23 29.43 -0.38
N SER A 293 -5.08 28.64 -1.43
CA SER A 293 -5.41 27.20 -1.40
C SER A 293 -4.25 26.36 -1.91
N LEU A 294 -3.98 25.28 -1.22
CA LEU A 294 -3.08 24.21 -1.67
C LEU A 294 -3.79 22.87 -1.67
N THR A 295 -3.46 22.05 -2.65
CA THR A 295 -3.97 20.68 -2.76
C THR A 295 -2.86 19.68 -2.49
N SER A 296 -3.17 18.64 -1.72
CA SER A 296 -2.24 17.55 -1.46
C SER A 296 -1.98 16.71 -2.70
N GLU A 297 -0.89 15.97 -2.69
CA GLU A 297 -0.72 14.81 -3.57
C GLU A 297 -1.84 13.80 -3.33
N LYS A 298 -2.01 12.88 -4.29
CA LYS A 298 -3.00 11.81 -4.20
C LYS A 298 -2.66 10.83 -3.09
N VAL A 299 -3.65 10.50 -2.28
CA VAL A 299 -3.59 9.40 -1.32
C VAL A 299 -4.43 8.25 -1.83
N LYS A 300 -3.86 7.06 -1.84
CA LYS A 300 -4.51 5.84 -2.32
C LYS A 300 -5.16 5.09 -1.16
N VAL A 301 -6.43 4.76 -1.30
CA VAL A 301 -7.18 3.84 -0.46
C VAL A 301 -7.40 2.54 -1.22
N THR A 302 -7.04 1.41 -0.62
CA THR A 302 -7.28 0.09 -1.21
C THR A 302 -8.36 -0.61 -0.40
N ILE A 303 -9.44 -1.00 -1.08
CA ILE A 303 -10.46 -1.90 -0.55
C ILE A 303 -10.13 -3.29 -1.08
N ALA A 304 -9.73 -4.19 -0.19
CA ALA A 304 -9.45 -5.56 -0.54
C ALA A 304 -10.76 -6.32 -0.82
N LYS A 305 -10.67 -7.45 -1.51
CA LYS A 305 -11.79 -8.36 -1.61
C LYS A 305 -12.19 -8.87 -0.23
N ALA A 306 -13.47 -9.15 -0.03
CA ALA A 306 -13.92 -9.94 1.10
C ALA A 306 -13.36 -11.37 0.99
N ASP A 307 -13.14 -12.01 2.13
CA ASP A 307 -12.70 -13.41 2.13
C ASP A 307 -13.74 -14.28 1.43
N GLY A 308 -13.27 -15.26 0.70
CA GLY A 308 -14.14 -16.26 0.07
C GLY A 308 -14.90 -17.06 1.15
N PRO A 309 -16.16 -17.41 0.90
CA PRO A 309 -16.92 -18.25 1.81
C PRO A 309 -16.18 -19.55 2.12
N GLN A 310 -16.09 -19.92 3.41
CA GLN A 310 -15.62 -21.22 3.80
C GLN A 310 -16.79 -22.21 3.64
N LEU A 311 -16.73 -23.03 2.60
CA LEU A 311 -17.64 -24.13 2.39
C LEU A 311 -17.18 -25.31 3.24
N GLY A 312 -18.10 -26.12 3.73
CA GLY A 312 -17.81 -27.16 4.73
C GLY A 312 -16.69 -28.13 4.36
N THR A 313 -16.21 -28.89 5.32
CA THR A 313 -15.24 -29.96 5.12
C THR A 313 -15.96 -31.28 4.85
N ILE A 314 -15.57 -31.97 3.79
CA ILE A 314 -16.06 -33.30 3.43
C ILE A 314 -15.10 -34.33 4.01
N ASN A 315 -15.60 -35.26 4.82
CA ASN A 315 -14.79 -36.35 5.36
C ASN A 315 -15.28 -37.68 4.74
N VAL A 316 -14.37 -38.41 4.11
CA VAL A 316 -14.63 -39.72 3.53
C VAL A 316 -13.60 -40.73 4.03
N ASN A 317 -14.05 -41.98 4.19
CA ASN A 317 -13.18 -43.09 4.52
C ASN A 317 -12.90 -43.90 3.25
N GLN A 318 -11.64 -44.30 3.07
CA GLN A 318 -11.24 -45.24 2.01
C GLN A 318 -10.44 -46.37 2.61
N VAL A 319 -10.75 -47.58 2.19
CA VAL A 319 -10.08 -48.76 2.69
C VAL A 319 -8.61 -48.77 2.26
N TYR A 320 -7.73 -49.13 3.17
CA TYR A 320 -6.29 -49.32 2.91
C TYR A 320 -6.05 -50.14 1.64
N ASN A 321 -5.07 -49.74 0.86
CA ASN A 321 -4.65 -50.39 -0.40
C ASN A 321 -5.75 -50.44 -1.49
N ASP A 322 -6.84 -49.70 -1.35
CA ASP A 322 -7.78 -49.52 -2.44
C ASP A 322 -7.26 -48.37 -3.36
N THR A 323 -6.52 -48.77 -4.37
CA THR A 323 -5.87 -47.89 -5.35
C THR A 323 -6.75 -47.66 -6.61
N ALA A 324 -8.01 -48.08 -6.57
CA ALA A 324 -8.93 -47.82 -7.68
C ALA A 324 -9.24 -46.32 -7.77
N SER A 325 -9.47 -45.85 -9.00
CA SER A 325 -9.95 -44.45 -9.18
C SER A 325 -11.31 -44.27 -8.51
N LYS A 326 -11.43 -43.20 -7.72
CA LYS A 326 -12.64 -42.84 -6.99
C LYS A 326 -13.17 -41.50 -7.46
N THR A 327 -14.45 -41.30 -7.34
CA THR A 327 -15.13 -40.02 -7.61
C THR A 327 -15.92 -39.61 -6.38
N ILE A 328 -15.69 -38.38 -5.93
CA ILE A 328 -16.48 -37.72 -4.86
C ILE A 328 -17.28 -36.60 -5.51
N ASN A 329 -18.58 -36.67 -5.43
CA ASN A 329 -19.46 -35.57 -5.85
C ASN A 329 -19.68 -34.68 -4.63
N ILE A 330 -19.10 -33.47 -4.65
CA ILE A 330 -19.17 -32.56 -3.51
C ILE A 330 -20.60 -32.06 -3.19
N TYR A 331 -21.50 -32.05 -4.18
CA TYR A 331 -22.91 -31.68 -3.97
C TYR A 331 -23.65 -32.65 -3.05
N ASP A 332 -23.21 -33.91 -2.98
CA ASP A 332 -23.83 -34.91 -2.09
C ASP A 332 -23.59 -34.59 -0.62
N TYR A 333 -22.58 -33.78 -0.31
CA TYR A 333 -22.15 -33.44 1.06
C TYR A 333 -22.50 -31.99 1.43
N ILE A 334 -22.22 -31.03 0.55
CA ILE A 334 -22.33 -29.59 0.82
C ILE A 334 -23.22 -28.86 -0.21
N GLY A 335 -24.09 -29.58 -0.90
CA GLY A 335 -24.93 -29.02 -1.96
C GLY A 335 -25.83 -27.87 -1.51
N THR A 336 -26.27 -27.86 -0.24
CA THR A 336 -27.05 -26.75 0.33
C THR A 336 -26.25 -25.46 0.34
N ASP A 337 -24.97 -25.51 0.79
CA ASP A 337 -24.12 -24.33 0.86
C ASP A 337 -23.70 -23.85 -0.54
N LEU A 338 -23.39 -24.79 -1.44
CA LEU A 338 -23.10 -24.49 -2.85
C LEU A 338 -24.30 -23.82 -3.55
N ASN A 339 -25.51 -24.34 -3.34
CA ASN A 339 -26.72 -23.75 -3.93
C ASN A 339 -27.03 -22.36 -3.34
N LYS A 340 -26.75 -22.14 -2.05
CA LYS A 340 -26.86 -20.82 -1.43
C LYS A 340 -25.85 -19.84 -2.05
N LEU A 341 -24.60 -20.26 -2.16
CA LEU A 341 -23.56 -19.44 -2.79
C LEU A 341 -23.90 -19.11 -4.25
N ALA A 342 -24.41 -20.08 -5.00
CA ALA A 342 -24.77 -19.88 -6.41
C ALA A 342 -25.89 -18.84 -6.63
N LYS A 343 -26.73 -18.59 -5.62
CA LYS A 343 -27.76 -17.52 -5.71
C LYS A 343 -27.14 -16.14 -5.76
N ASP A 344 -26.04 -15.93 -5.03
CA ASP A 344 -25.39 -14.64 -4.90
C ASP A 344 -24.25 -14.47 -5.94
N ALA A 345 -23.53 -15.56 -6.21
CA ALA A 345 -22.33 -15.57 -7.04
C ALA A 345 -22.55 -16.07 -8.50
N GLY A 346 -23.77 -16.46 -8.84
CA GLY A 346 -24.08 -17.04 -10.16
C GLY A 346 -23.55 -18.46 -10.32
N THR A 347 -23.26 -18.87 -11.54
CA THR A 347 -22.75 -20.22 -11.85
C THR A 347 -21.37 -20.40 -11.20
N LEU A 348 -21.24 -21.46 -10.40
CA LEU A 348 -19.98 -21.83 -9.76
C LEU A 348 -19.08 -22.57 -10.74
N ARG A 349 -17.76 -22.34 -10.61
CA ARG A 349 -16.72 -23.01 -11.36
C ARG A 349 -15.70 -23.61 -10.42
N PHE A 350 -15.41 -24.89 -10.59
CA PHE A 350 -14.56 -25.64 -9.71
C PHE A 350 -13.19 -25.87 -10.32
N HIS A 351 -12.15 -25.60 -9.55
CA HIS A 351 -10.77 -25.72 -9.99
C HIS A 351 -9.95 -26.56 -9.01
N THR A 352 -8.96 -27.27 -9.53
CA THR A 352 -7.99 -27.98 -8.69
C THR A 352 -7.19 -26.97 -7.89
N GLY A 353 -7.13 -27.18 -6.59
CA GLY A 353 -6.25 -26.45 -5.68
C GLY A 353 -5.02 -27.28 -5.31
N THR A 354 -4.91 -27.69 -4.05
CA THR A 354 -3.77 -28.41 -3.52
C THR A 354 -4.19 -29.72 -2.87
N TYR A 355 -3.24 -30.62 -2.65
CA TYR A 355 -3.43 -31.78 -1.79
C TYR A 355 -2.22 -31.99 -0.88
N SER A 356 -2.46 -32.60 0.26
CA SER A 356 -1.43 -32.87 1.28
C SER A 356 -1.75 -34.19 2.01
N PRO A 357 -0.70 -35.01 2.32
CA PRO A 357 0.70 -34.82 1.98
C PRO A 357 1.00 -35.06 0.49
N GLU A 358 2.01 -34.37 -0.01
CA GLU A 358 2.47 -34.57 -1.39
C GLU A 358 2.86 -36.03 -1.65
N GLY A 359 2.60 -36.54 -2.86
CA GLY A 359 2.83 -37.93 -3.21
C GLY A 359 1.77 -38.91 -2.70
N SER A 360 0.71 -38.46 -2.04
CA SER A 360 -0.38 -39.34 -1.57
C SER A 360 -1.36 -39.74 -2.68
N LEU A 361 -1.31 -39.07 -3.84
CA LEU A 361 -2.09 -39.43 -5.02
C LEU A 361 -1.20 -40.02 -6.10
N ALA A 362 -1.62 -41.11 -6.72
CA ALA A 362 -0.78 -41.90 -7.66
C ALA A 362 -0.56 -41.18 -9.00
N THR A 363 -1.56 -40.53 -9.50
CA THR A 363 -1.56 -39.73 -10.72
C THR A 363 -2.45 -38.51 -10.51
N GLY A 364 -2.32 -37.52 -11.38
CA GLY A 364 -3.03 -36.27 -11.25
C GLY A 364 -4.52 -36.49 -10.92
N TRP A 365 -4.94 -35.88 -9.83
CA TRP A 365 -6.34 -35.76 -9.52
C TRP A 365 -6.99 -34.64 -10.36
N SER A 366 -8.28 -34.70 -10.54
CA SER A 366 -9.00 -33.71 -11.33
C SER A 366 -10.31 -33.31 -10.65
N VAL A 367 -10.75 -32.10 -10.98
CA VAL A 367 -12.06 -31.60 -10.60
C VAL A 367 -12.83 -31.27 -11.87
N PHE A 368 -14.05 -31.70 -11.95
CA PHE A 368 -14.92 -31.38 -13.09
C PHE A 368 -15.48 -29.95 -12.88
N GLU A 369 -15.11 -29.05 -13.78
CA GLU A 369 -15.35 -27.60 -13.62
C GLU A 369 -16.82 -27.22 -13.37
N SER A 370 -17.77 -27.93 -13.99
CA SER A 370 -19.19 -27.54 -13.92
C SER A 370 -19.94 -28.07 -12.70
N ASN A 371 -19.49 -29.16 -12.07
CA ASN A 371 -20.20 -29.80 -10.97
C ASN A 371 -19.33 -30.16 -9.76
N GLY A 372 -17.99 -29.87 -9.81
CA GLY A 372 -17.08 -30.11 -8.71
C GLY A 372 -16.84 -31.59 -8.39
N ALA A 373 -17.18 -32.53 -9.27
CA ALA A 373 -16.85 -33.93 -9.04
C ALA A 373 -15.33 -34.13 -9.03
N ILE A 374 -14.82 -34.66 -7.93
CA ILE A 374 -13.39 -34.89 -7.71
C ILE A 374 -13.09 -36.32 -8.10
N THR A 375 -12.21 -36.53 -9.07
CA THR A 375 -11.69 -37.84 -9.41
C THR A 375 -10.22 -37.95 -8.94
N TYR A 376 -9.92 -38.98 -8.18
CA TYR A 376 -8.61 -39.21 -7.60
C TYR A 376 -8.27 -40.70 -7.52
N GLN A 377 -7.01 -41.00 -7.36
CA GLN A 377 -6.48 -42.35 -7.12
C GLN A 377 -5.39 -42.23 -6.05
N LEU A 378 -5.45 -43.08 -5.02
CA LEU A 378 -4.45 -43.07 -3.96
C LEU A 378 -3.15 -43.71 -4.45
N ALA A 379 -2.04 -43.18 -3.95
CA ALA A 379 -0.76 -43.80 -4.15
C ALA A 379 -0.63 -45.11 -3.36
N GLU A 380 0.23 -46.02 -3.84
CA GLU A 380 0.56 -47.24 -3.10
C GLU A 380 1.39 -46.94 -1.85
N GLY A 381 1.33 -47.83 -0.88
CA GLY A 381 2.19 -47.81 0.32
C GLY A 381 1.80 -46.75 1.37
N LEU A 382 0.62 -46.18 1.28
CA LEU A 382 0.09 -45.30 2.32
C LEU A 382 -0.25 -46.13 3.57
N SER A 383 -0.16 -45.50 4.77
CA SER A 383 -0.45 -46.17 6.03
C SER A 383 -1.91 -45.95 6.44
N VAL A 384 -2.50 -46.95 7.09
CA VAL A 384 -3.79 -46.84 7.75
C VAL A 384 -3.79 -45.66 8.77
N GLY A 385 -4.89 -44.97 8.90
CA GLY A 385 -5.04 -43.80 9.77
C GLY A 385 -4.49 -42.52 9.16
N LYS A 386 -3.79 -42.58 8.00
CA LYS A 386 -3.37 -41.38 7.30
C LYS A 386 -4.56 -40.65 6.69
N THR A 387 -4.57 -39.33 6.85
CA THR A 387 -5.56 -38.47 6.21
C THR A 387 -4.88 -37.71 5.05
N ILE A 388 -5.50 -37.76 3.90
CA ILE A 388 -5.14 -36.98 2.71
C ILE A 388 -6.16 -35.86 2.59
N THR A 389 -5.68 -34.61 2.60
CA THR A 389 -6.51 -33.43 2.46
C THR A 389 -6.41 -32.91 1.04
N ILE A 390 -7.51 -32.81 0.33
CA ILE A 390 -7.62 -32.17 -0.97
C ILE A 390 -8.38 -30.86 -0.77
N THR A 391 -7.82 -29.77 -1.29
CA THR A 391 -8.48 -28.45 -1.32
C THR A 391 -8.83 -28.11 -2.75
N ILE A 392 -10.05 -27.73 -3.01
CA ILE A 392 -10.51 -27.22 -4.30
C ILE A 392 -10.94 -25.78 -4.16
N THR A 393 -10.78 -25.03 -5.24
CA THR A 393 -11.17 -23.64 -5.35
C THR A 393 -12.49 -23.54 -6.11
N VAL A 394 -13.40 -22.70 -5.62
CA VAL A 394 -14.72 -22.45 -6.21
C VAL A 394 -14.80 -21.00 -6.65
N GLY A 395 -14.63 -20.77 -7.94
CA GLY A 395 -14.76 -19.47 -8.56
C GLY A 395 -16.20 -19.13 -8.95
N TYR A 396 -16.41 -17.89 -9.34
CA TYR A 396 -17.71 -17.30 -9.61
C TYR A 396 -17.83 -16.79 -11.04
N ASN A 397 -18.99 -17.00 -11.67
CA ASN A 397 -19.24 -16.45 -13.00
C ASN A 397 -19.83 -15.03 -12.95
N ASP A 398 -20.44 -14.62 -11.85
CA ASP A 398 -20.87 -13.24 -11.67
C ASP A 398 -19.67 -12.31 -11.49
N GLN A 399 -19.52 -11.36 -12.42
CA GLN A 399 -18.36 -10.46 -12.43
C GLN A 399 -18.36 -9.48 -11.26
N THR A 400 -19.51 -9.08 -10.77
CA THR A 400 -19.62 -8.17 -9.64
C THR A 400 -19.23 -8.87 -8.34
N TYR A 401 -19.71 -10.11 -8.19
CA TYR A 401 -19.37 -10.93 -7.02
C TYR A 401 -17.89 -11.29 -7.01
N SER A 402 -17.34 -11.78 -8.12
CA SER A 402 -15.93 -12.18 -8.25
C SER A 402 -14.95 -11.01 -8.11
N LYS A 403 -15.37 -9.80 -8.47
CA LYS A 403 -14.59 -8.58 -8.25
C LYS A 403 -14.41 -8.29 -6.77
N ASN A 404 -15.42 -8.60 -5.96
CA ASN A 404 -15.53 -8.18 -4.57
C ASN A 404 -15.21 -9.27 -3.55
N HIS A 405 -15.15 -10.53 -3.97
CA HIS A 405 -14.88 -11.68 -3.11
C HIS A 405 -13.71 -12.50 -3.64
N GLU A 406 -12.89 -13.02 -2.73
CA GLU A 406 -11.96 -14.08 -3.06
C GLU A 406 -12.73 -15.37 -3.33
N ASP A 407 -12.13 -16.30 -4.09
CA ASP A 407 -12.75 -17.58 -4.39
C ASP A 407 -13.03 -18.37 -3.10
N ALA A 408 -14.13 -19.11 -3.08
CA ALA A 408 -14.42 -20.02 -1.99
C ALA A 408 -13.51 -21.26 -2.05
N THR A 409 -13.41 -21.96 -0.92
CA THR A 409 -12.65 -23.20 -0.83
C THR A 409 -13.49 -24.33 -0.23
N VAL A 410 -13.28 -25.55 -0.75
CA VAL A 410 -13.82 -26.79 -0.19
C VAL A 410 -12.66 -27.70 0.18
N THR A 411 -12.73 -28.24 1.38
CA THR A 411 -11.74 -29.20 1.87
C THR A 411 -12.33 -30.59 1.89
N VAL A 412 -11.63 -31.57 1.33
CA VAL A 412 -11.99 -32.98 1.36
C VAL A 412 -10.90 -33.75 2.08
N ASN A 413 -11.23 -34.41 3.18
CA ASN A 413 -10.35 -35.28 3.93
C ASN A 413 -10.68 -36.75 3.62
N ILE A 414 -9.70 -37.48 3.14
CA ILE A 414 -9.78 -38.90 2.85
C ILE A 414 -8.95 -39.62 3.92
N THR A 415 -9.63 -40.35 4.81
CA THR A 415 -8.94 -41.09 5.89
C THR A 415 -8.89 -42.58 5.53
N LEU A 416 -7.69 -43.14 5.59
CA LEU A 416 -7.47 -44.54 5.30
C LEU A 416 -7.84 -45.42 6.48
N THR A 417 -8.76 -46.36 6.25
CA THR A 417 -9.25 -47.33 7.22
C THR A 417 -8.66 -48.70 6.97
N LYS A 418 -8.69 -49.56 7.99
CA LYS A 418 -8.29 -50.95 7.88
C LYS A 418 -9.20 -51.74 6.95
N ILE A 419 -8.68 -52.80 6.38
CA ILE A 419 -9.44 -53.79 5.63
C ILE A 419 -10.09 -54.76 6.60
N THR A 420 -11.38 -55.00 6.43
CA THR A 420 -12.05 -56.07 7.17
C THR A 420 -11.76 -57.42 6.48
N PRO A 421 -11.08 -58.37 7.12
CA PRO A 421 -10.85 -59.69 6.56
C PRO A 421 -12.19 -60.44 6.41
N THR A 422 -12.20 -61.39 5.48
CA THR A 422 -13.31 -62.32 5.32
C THR A 422 -12.85 -63.75 5.66
N GLY A 423 -13.78 -64.56 6.08
CA GLY A 423 -13.50 -65.95 6.39
C GLY A 423 -14.15 -66.46 7.70
N THR A 424 -14.01 -67.72 7.95
CA THR A 424 -14.49 -68.41 9.13
C THR A 424 -13.45 -69.38 9.59
N PRO A 425 -13.26 -69.57 10.91
CA PRO A 425 -12.27 -70.54 11.39
C PRO A 425 -12.67 -71.99 11.08
N ASN A 426 -11.68 -72.79 10.91
CA ASN A 426 -11.88 -74.24 10.91
C ASN A 426 -12.03 -74.73 12.35
N TYR A 427 -12.92 -75.71 12.55
CA TYR A 427 -13.13 -76.32 13.84
C TYR A 427 -13.67 -77.74 13.68
N ILE A 428 -13.58 -78.56 14.74
CA ILE A 428 -14.22 -79.86 14.82
C ILE A 428 -15.44 -79.77 15.71
N PRO A 429 -16.68 -80.12 15.23
CA PRO A 429 -17.86 -80.18 16.06
C PRO A 429 -17.71 -81.17 17.22
N ILE A 430 -18.25 -80.83 18.37
CA ILE A 430 -18.27 -81.67 19.55
C ILE A 430 -19.56 -82.49 19.55
N THR A 431 -19.46 -83.81 19.76
CA THR A 431 -20.60 -84.75 19.68
C THR A 431 -20.85 -85.50 20.99
N SER A 432 -20.03 -85.27 22.05
CA SER A 432 -20.17 -85.93 23.30
C SER A 432 -19.83 -85.05 24.52
N SER A 433 -20.36 -85.32 25.67
CA SER A 433 -20.05 -84.64 26.92
C SER A 433 -18.59 -84.85 27.36
N GLY A 434 -18.12 -83.96 28.27
CA GLY A 434 -16.76 -84.04 28.80
C GLY A 434 -15.65 -83.59 27.92
N LYS A 435 -15.98 -82.86 26.81
CA LYS A 435 -15.07 -82.24 25.90
C LYS A 435 -14.80 -80.79 26.24
N THR A 436 -13.65 -80.26 25.86
CA THR A 436 -13.20 -78.90 26.10
C THR A 436 -12.99 -78.14 24.78
N LEU A 437 -12.70 -76.82 24.86
CA LEU A 437 -12.41 -76.02 23.69
C LEU A 437 -11.18 -76.52 22.90
N ALA A 438 -10.20 -77.17 23.54
CA ALA A 438 -9.08 -77.84 22.88
C ALA A 438 -9.52 -78.91 21.90
N ASP A 439 -10.56 -79.70 22.24
CA ASP A 439 -11.09 -80.76 21.37
C ASP A 439 -11.71 -80.27 20.07
N ALA A 440 -12.09 -78.97 20.03
CA ALA A 440 -12.64 -78.37 18.84
C ALA A 440 -11.56 -78.00 17.81
N HIS A 441 -10.28 -78.04 18.17
CA HIS A 441 -9.17 -77.75 17.28
C HIS A 441 -9.34 -76.50 16.40
N LEU A 442 -9.77 -75.37 17.03
CA LEU A 442 -9.98 -74.10 16.34
C LEU A 442 -8.70 -73.67 15.66
N ASN A 443 -8.75 -73.37 14.36
CA ASN A 443 -7.56 -72.93 13.61
C ASN A 443 -7.91 -72.08 12.38
N ALA A 444 -6.90 -71.36 11.86
CA ALA A 444 -6.98 -70.52 10.66
C ALA A 444 -6.34 -71.17 9.43
N ASN A 445 -6.12 -72.50 9.45
CA ASN A 445 -5.40 -73.23 8.38
C ASN A 445 -6.23 -73.28 7.07
N ASN A 446 -5.55 -73.64 5.98
CA ASN A 446 -6.19 -73.87 4.68
C ASN A 446 -6.93 -72.66 4.09
N ASN A 447 -6.38 -71.48 4.26
CA ASN A 447 -7.01 -70.24 3.76
C ASN A 447 -8.42 -70.00 4.34
N ALA A 448 -8.63 -70.40 5.59
CA ALA A 448 -9.88 -70.15 6.31
C ALA A 448 -10.29 -68.68 6.33
N PHE A 449 -9.28 -67.81 6.30
CA PHE A 449 -9.44 -66.34 6.22
C PHE A 449 -8.76 -65.78 5.00
N SER A 450 -9.21 -64.63 4.53
CA SER A 450 -8.67 -63.95 3.34
C SER A 450 -7.21 -63.43 3.54
N VAL A 451 -6.71 -63.41 4.77
CA VAL A 451 -5.35 -62.96 5.13
C VAL A 451 -4.74 -63.90 6.18
N PRO A 452 -3.41 -63.98 6.31
CA PRO A 452 -2.76 -64.73 7.37
C PRO A 452 -3.05 -64.15 8.75
N GLY A 453 -3.18 -65.01 9.73
CA GLY A 453 -3.45 -64.61 11.12
C GLY A 453 -3.68 -65.82 12.03
N GLU A 454 -4.00 -65.52 13.28
CA GLU A 454 -4.29 -66.51 14.32
C GLU A 454 -5.72 -66.36 14.80
N VAL A 455 -6.37 -67.47 15.07
CA VAL A 455 -7.69 -67.48 15.68
C VAL A 455 -7.59 -68.07 17.08
N ARG A 456 -8.37 -67.52 17.98
CA ARG A 456 -8.44 -67.95 19.39
C ARG A 456 -9.86 -67.84 19.94
N TRP A 457 -10.12 -68.62 21.00
CA TRP A 457 -11.35 -68.46 21.76
C TRP A 457 -11.25 -67.25 22.67
N VAL A 458 -12.33 -66.50 22.77
CA VAL A 458 -12.43 -65.28 23.62
C VAL A 458 -13.71 -65.33 24.44
N GLY A 459 -13.67 -64.84 25.67
CA GLY A 459 -14.83 -64.65 26.52
C GLY A 459 -15.55 -63.34 26.21
N GLU A 460 -16.68 -63.09 26.88
CA GLU A 460 -17.51 -61.88 26.69
C GLU A 460 -16.76 -60.57 26.95
N SER A 461 -15.68 -60.61 27.71
CA SER A 461 -14.85 -59.43 28.02
C SER A 461 -13.53 -59.44 27.24
N ASP A 462 -13.47 -60.02 26.04
CA ASP A 462 -12.26 -60.17 25.17
C ASP A 462 -11.08 -60.91 25.84
N GLY A 463 -11.28 -61.49 26.99
CA GLY A 463 -10.29 -62.37 27.64
C GLY A 463 -10.17 -63.67 26.88
N VAL A 464 -8.92 -64.16 26.74
CA VAL A 464 -8.69 -65.47 26.12
C VAL A 464 -9.30 -66.57 26.99
N LEU A 465 -10.19 -67.40 26.41
CA LEU A 465 -10.68 -68.56 27.08
C LEU A 465 -9.59 -69.64 27.09
N ALA A 466 -9.48 -70.33 28.23
CA ALA A 466 -8.52 -71.44 28.36
C ALA A 466 -8.96 -72.64 27.53
N ASP A 467 -8.01 -73.40 27.00
CA ASP A 467 -8.27 -74.57 26.18
C ASP A 467 -9.03 -75.68 26.95
N ASP A 468 -8.92 -75.69 28.26
CA ASP A 468 -9.60 -76.64 29.15
C ASP A 468 -11.01 -76.22 29.54
N THR A 469 -11.50 -75.10 28.98
CA THR A 469 -12.89 -74.64 29.20
C THR A 469 -13.88 -75.71 28.70
N PRO A 470 -14.78 -76.23 29.55
CA PRO A 470 -15.76 -77.23 29.17
C PRO A 470 -16.71 -76.74 28.09
N VAL A 471 -17.03 -77.63 27.11
CA VAL A 471 -18.02 -77.32 26.07
C VAL A 471 -19.40 -77.80 26.51
N GLU A 472 -20.37 -76.89 26.56
CA GLU A 472 -21.76 -77.16 26.91
C GLU A 472 -22.65 -77.22 25.68
N LYS A 473 -23.64 -78.06 25.71
CA LYS A 473 -24.58 -78.25 24.62
C LYS A 473 -25.44 -76.98 24.37
N GLY A 474 -25.46 -76.50 23.12
CA GLY A 474 -26.22 -75.34 22.74
C GLY A 474 -25.66 -73.99 23.12
N VAL A 475 -24.48 -73.97 23.77
CA VAL A 475 -23.78 -72.75 24.12
C VAL A 475 -22.89 -72.28 22.96
N ALA A 476 -22.97 -70.97 22.69
CA ALA A 476 -22.13 -70.31 21.69
C ALA A 476 -20.79 -69.86 22.31
N TYR A 477 -19.70 -70.26 21.74
CA TYR A 477 -18.33 -69.84 22.12
C TYR A 477 -17.83 -68.81 21.14
N HIS A 478 -17.33 -67.67 21.64
CA HIS A 478 -16.83 -66.60 20.81
C HIS A 478 -15.40 -66.84 20.39
N TRP A 479 -15.08 -66.48 19.19
CA TRP A 479 -13.73 -66.53 18.63
C TRP A 479 -13.33 -65.16 18.10
N GLU A 480 -12.03 -64.90 18.12
CA GLU A 480 -11.40 -63.72 17.53
C GLU A 480 -10.30 -64.18 16.58
N PHE A 481 -10.36 -63.66 15.32
CA PHE A 481 -9.27 -63.82 14.38
C PHE A 481 -8.44 -62.52 14.43
N ARG A 482 -7.14 -62.68 14.62
CA ARG A 482 -6.14 -61.61 14.61
C ARG A 482 -5.26 -61.76 13.38
N PRO A 483 -5.39 -60.82 12.41
CA PRO A 483 -4.47 -60.77 11.28
C PRO A 483 -3.02 -60.52 11.74
N THR A 484 -2.05 -61.16 11.05
CA THR A 484 -0.62 -60.93 11.32
C THR A 484 -0.22 -59.48 11.10
N GLU A 485 -0.81 -58.80 10.13
CA GLU A 485 -0.64 -57.38 9.85
C GLU A 485 -1.80 -56.56 10.46
N GLY A 486 -1.88 -56.60 11.81
CA GLY A 486 -2.95 -55.93 12.54
C GLY A 486 -2.97 -54.41 12.44
N ASP A 487 -1.94 -53.79 11.89
CA ASP A 487 -1.91 -52.38 11.50
C ASP A 487 -2.72 -52.10 10.22
N LYS A 488 -2.89 -53.10 9.34
CA LYS A 488 -3.57 -53.00 8.04
C LYS A 488 -4.97 -53.58 8.02
N TYR A 489 -5.22 -54.55 8.89
CA TYR A 489 -6.47 -55.31 8.91
C TYR A 489 -7.19 -55.20 10.26
N GLU A 490 -8.51 -55.20 10.18
CA GLU A 490 -9.36 -55.30 11.36
C GLU A 490 -9.34 -56.70 11.95
N ARG A 491 -9.62 -56.84 13.21
CA ARG A 491 -9.92 -58.13 13.81
C ARG A 491 -11.33 -58.57 13.36
N LEU A 492 -11.47 -59.88 13.20
CA LEU A 492 -12.78 -60.47 12.90
C LEU A 492 -13.22 -61.31 14.10
N THR A 493 -14.43 -61.15 14.51
CA THR A 493 -15.00 -61.92 15.63
C THR A 493 -16.24 -62.68 15.17
N GLY A 494 -16.57 -63.72 15.89
CA GLY A 494 -17.76 -64.48 15.66
C GLY A 494 -18.02 -65.46 16.79
N SER A 495 -19.05 -66.29 16.64
CA SER A 495 -19.34 -67.34 17.60
C SER A 495 -19.67 -68.64 16.92
N ILE A 496 -19.42 -69.74 17.64
CA ILE A 496 -19.71 -71.10 17.16
C ILE A 496 -20.44 -71.85 18.25
N ILE A 497 -21.56 -72.48 17.93
CA ILE A 497 -22.16 -73.49 18.79
C ILE A 497 -21.51 -74.84 18.44
N LEU A 498 -20.56 -75.26 19.28
CA LEU A 498 -19.71 -76.44 19.02
C LEU A 498 -20.46 -77.77 19.19
N TRP A 499 -21.47 -77.81 20.08
CA TRP A 499 -22.22 -79.01 20.39
C TRP A 499 -23.70 -78.76 20.20
N THR A 500 -24.27 -79.28 19.08
CA THR A 500 -25.69 -79.20 18.74
C THR A 500 -26.36 -80.59 18.88
N GLU A 501 -27.71 -80.65 18.83
CA GLU A 501 -28.43 -81.90 18.86
C GLU A 501 -28.21 -82.75 17.60
N SER A 502 -27.90 -82.13 16.50
CA SER A 502 -27.68 -82.77 15.20
C SER A 502 -26.21 -83.12 14.94
N GLY A 503 -25.29 -82.80 15.86
CA GLY A 503 -23.83 -83.01 15.67
C GLY A 503 -23.18 -82.07 14.64
N SER A 504 -23.89 -81.08 14.12
CA SER A 504 -23.34 -80.06 13.20
C SER A 504 -23.19 -78.76 13.96
N GLY A 505 -22.00 -78.17 13.94
CA GLY A 505 -21.75 -76.84 14.49
C GLY A 505 -22.42 -75.77 13.65
N VAL A 506 -22.83 -74.68 14.26
CA VAL A 506 -23.38 -73.50 13.57
C VAL A 506 -22.45 -72.31 13.82
N VAL A 507 -21.94 -71.75 12.75
CA VAL A 507 -21.07 -70.55 12.78
C VAL A 507 -21.95 -69.30 12.63
N ILE A 508 -21.78 -68.35 13.54
CA ILE A 508 -22.38 -67.03 13.47
C ILE A 508 -21.26 -66.05 13.39
N ILE A 509 -21.14 -65.31 12.28
CA ILE A 509 -20.16 -64.26 12.09
C ILE A 509 -20.76 -62.97 12.58
N THR A 510 -20.20 -62.33 13.56
CA THR A 510 -20.54 -60.99 13.99
C THR A 510 -19.38 -60.06 13.55
N PRO A 511 -19.56 -59.19 12.55
CA PRO A 511 -18.53 -58.21 12.22
C PRO A 511 -18.17 -57.40 13.45
N SER A 512 -16.89 -57.28 13.79
CA SER A 512 -16.40 -56.38 14.81
C SER A 512 -16.85 -54.97 14.44
N GLN A 513 -17.74 -54.36 15.19
CA GLN A 513 -17.92 -52.93 15.12
C GLN A 513 -16.66 -52.33 15.75
N SER A 514 -15.67 -51.94 14.92
CA SER A 514 -14.63 -51.03 15.36
C SER A 514 -15.33 -49.79 15.89
N GLY A 515 -15.00 -49.42 17.13
CA GLY A 515 -15.68 -48.40 17.91
C GLY A 515 -16.24 -47.27 17.09
N GLU A 516 -17.49 -47.06 17.27
CA GLU A 516 -18.35 -46.04 16.69
C GLU A 516 -17.59 -44.72 16.52
N SER A 517 -17.01 -44.50 15.34
CA SER A 517 -16.79 -43.13 14.89
C SER A 517 -18.16 -42.63 14.42
N THR A 518 -18.95 -42.11 15.34
CA THR A 518 -20.05 -41.25 14.97
C THR A 518 -19.54 -40.28 13.93
N PRO A 519 -20.19 -40.18 12.75
CA PRO A 519 -19.88 -39.09 11.82
C PRO A 519 -19.99 -37.81 12.63
N ALA A 520 -18.95 -36.99 12.65
CA ALA A 520 -18.98 -35.70 13.30
C ALA A 520 -20.15 -34.91 12.70
N ILE A 521 -21.27 -34.93 13.42
CA ILE A 521 -22.43 -34.11 13.08
C ILE A 521 -21.96 -32.67 13.28
N ASN A 522 -21.91 -31.93 12.17
CA ASN A 522 -21.69 -30.50 12.22
C ASN A 522 -22.77 -29.88 13.14
N PRO A 523 -22.42 -29.21 14.26
CA PRO A 523 -23.39 -28.77 15.27
C PRO A 523 -24.35 -27.67 14.79
N ASN A 524 -24.38 -27.33 13.51
CA ASN A 524 -25.18 -26.23 12.97
C ASN A 524 -26.32 -26.62 12.00
N THR A 525 -26.63 -27.88 11.81
CA THR A 525 -27.84 -28.25 11.04
C THR A 525 -28.84 -28.99 11.94
N GLY A 526 -29.81 -28.25 12.45
CA GLY A 526 -30.98 -28.83 13.11
C GLY A 526 -31.87 -29.55 12.10
N ALA A 527 -31.58 -30.83 11.84
CA ALA A 527 -32.48 -31.73 11.14
C ALA A 527 -32.64 -33.00 11.93
N ALA A 528 -33.88 -33.30 12.32
CA ALA A 528 -34.28 -34.52 13.01
C ALA A 528 -34.00 -35.78 12.20
N PRO A 529 -33.71 -36.92 12.80
CA PRO A 529 -33.42 -38.15 12.09
C PRO A 529 -34.67 -38.71 11.46
N VAL A 530 -34.63 -38.90 10.14
CA VAL A 530 -35.65 -39.65 9.38
C VAL A 530 -35.26 -41.12 9.46
N GLY A 531 -36.24 -41.94 9.89
CA GLY A 531 -36.06 -43.34 10.17
C GLY A 531 -35.62 -44.18 8.97
N GLN A 532 -34.81 -45.19 9.25
CA GLN A 532 -34.34 -46.20 8.29
C GLN A 532 -35.48 -46.98 7.68
N PRO A 533 -35.46 -47.28 6.38
CA PRO A 533 -36.29 -48.31 5.79
C PRO A 533 -35.58 -49.68 5.87
N LEU A 534 -36.33 -50.66 6.30
CA LEU A 534 -35.98 -52.08 6.35
C LEU A 534 -35.70 -52.65 4.93
N PRO A 535 -34.81 -53.63 4.80
CA PRO A 535 -34.52 -54.26 3.50
C PRO A 535 -35.63 -55.21 3.10
N GLY A 536 -36.24 -54.93 1.97
CA GLY A 536 -37.27 -55.80 1.40
C GLY A 536 -37.21 -55.87 -0.11
N LEU A 537 -36.76 -57.00 -0.60
CA LEU A 537 -37.02 -57.65 -1.88
C LEU A 537 -36.82 -56.89 -3.21
N ALA A 538 -35.88 -57.42 -3.94
CA ALA A 538 -35.82 -57.35 -5.41
C ALA A 538 -37.07 -57.85 -6.09
N LEU A 539 -37.56 -57.10 -7.10
CA LEU A 539 -38.24 -57.70 -8.26
C LEU A 539 -38.02 -56.82 -9.48
N LEU A 540 -37.58 -57.51 -10.53
CA LEU A 540 -37.47 -57.06 -11.90
C LEU A 540 -38.81 -56.52 -12.44
N ALA A 541 -38.79 -55.49 -13.25
CA ALA A 541 -39.62 -55.41 -14.45
C ALA A 541 -38.99 -54.53 -15.52
N LEU A 542 -38.78 -55.16 -16.61
CA LEU A 542 -38.30 -54.72 -17.93
C LEU A 542 -39.44 -54.01 -18.71
N ALA A 543 -39.06 -53.14 -19.65
CA ALA A 543 -39.75 -52.69 -20.85
C ALA A 543 -40.86 -51.63 -20.68
N ALA A 544 -40.91 -50.55 -21.44
CA ALA A 544 -40.94 -50.44 -22.88
C ALA A 544 -40.91 -48.98 -23.33
N LEU A 545 -40.12 -48.74 -24.31
CA LEU A 545 -40.25 -47.87 -25.46
C LEU A 545 -41.67 -47.41 -25.77
N CYS A 546 -41.88 -46.12 -26.03
CA CYS A 546 -42.56 -45.67 -27.24
C CYS A 546 -42.42 -44.14 -27.45
N LEU A 547 -41.94 -43.83 -28.61
CA LEU A 547 -42.05 -42.58 -29.37
C LEU A 547 -43.49 -41.99 -29.32
N TYR A 548 -43.60 -40.65 -29.32
CA TYR A 548 -44.37 -39.99 -30.37
C TYR A 548 -43.95 -38.52 -30.54
N ALA A 549 -43.65 -38.20 -31.74
CA ALA A 549 -43.44 -36.87 -32.27
C ALA A 549 -44.78 -36.16 -32.52
N GLY A 550 -44.80 -34.86 -32.49
CA GLY A 550 -45.98 -34.15 -33.02
C GLY A 550 -46.03 -32.65 -32.68
N THR A 551 -45.32 -31.85 -33.41
CA THR A 551 -45.73 -30.67 -34.22
C THR A 551 -46.81 -29.70 -33.70
N ARG A 552 -46.38 -28.42 -33.81
CA ARG A 552 -47.11 -27.24 -34.37
C ARG A 552 -47.54 -26.15 -33.41
N ARG A 553 -46.89 -24.98 -33.67
CA ARG A 553 -47.45 -23.65 -33.94
C ARG A 553 -48.44 -23.03 -32.90
N PHE A 554 -48.09 -21.94 -32.34
CA PHE A 554 -48.22 -20.57 -32.86
C PHE A 554 -47.17 -19.69 -32.22
#